data_ffb4be80953791ab91dd6ee6d5b240b9
#
_entry.id   ffb4be80953791ab91dd6ee6d5b240b9
#
_cell.length_a   1.000
_cell.length_b   1.000
_cell.length_c   1.000
_cell.angle_alpha   90.00
_cell.angle_beta   90.00
_cell.angle_gamma   90.00
#
_symmetry.space_group_name_H-M   'P 1'
#
loop_
_entity.id
_entity.type
_entity.pdbx_description
1 polymer ?
#
loop_
_entity_poly.entity_id
_entity_poly.type
_entity_poly.pdbx_seq_one_letter_code
_entity_poly.pdbx_strand_id
1 'polypeptide(L)'
;VCMANTKPLVDNEETLRYVLEEGKKTGIHVLSCAAVSKGFKGEELTDMEGLLAAGAAGFTDDGIPLMDGPFVLKAMEEAARLDTVISFHEEDKSFIRENGINHGAVSDQLGIYGSPSLAEDSLVARDCMIALETGARIDVQHISSGYSVELVRLAKKLGADVWAEVTPHHFTLTEEAVLEHGTLAKMNPPLRTELDRQMLIAGLKDGTIDLIATDHAPHSKEEKDKPLTEAPSGIIGLETALSLGIEQLVKPGHLSLLELMEKMSLNPARLYKLDCGRICEGAPADLVIFDENETWTADQFASKASNTPFLGRSMTGKVKYTICEGKVVYQD
;
A
#
# COMPACT_ATOMS: atom_id res chain seq x y z
N VAL A 1 -0.14 -4.95 8.55
CA VAL A 1 -1.51 -5.33 8.15
C VAL A 1 -1.41 -6.03 6.80
N CYS A 2 -2.03 -7.21 6.66
CA CYS A 2 -2.10 -7.98 5.43
C CYS A 2 -3.42 -7.71 4.72
N MET A 3 -3.40 -7.78 3.39
CA MET A 3 -4.60 -7.64 2.58
C MET A 3 -5.39 -8.94 2.45
N ALA A 4 -6.67 -8.84 2.06
CA ALA A 4 -7.59 -9.98 2.02
C ALA A 4 -7.46 -10.90 0.78
N ASN A 5 -6.56 -10.56 -0.17
CA ASN A 5 -6.39 -11.22 -1.48
C ASN A 5 -5.60 -12.53 -1.45
N THR A 6 -5.68 -13.28 -0.38
CA THR A 6 -5.05 -14.59 -0.22
C THR A 6 -5.81 -15.70 -0.96
N LYS A 7 -5.29 -16.94 -0.94
CA LYS A 7 -5.97 -18.13 -1.49
C LYS A 7 -6.03 -19.20 -0.40
N PRO A 8 -7.23 -19.43 0.21
CA PRO A 8 -8.52 -18.77 -0.02
C PRO A 8 -8.52 -17.30 0.39
N LEU A 9 -9.50 -16.50 -0.11
CA LEU A 9 -9.71 -15.10 0.26
C LEU A 9 -10.13 -14.98 1.73
N VAL A 10 -9.76 -13.86 2.37
CA VAL A 10 -10.19 -13.57 3.76
C VAL A 10 -11.60 -12.95 3.73
N ASP A 11 -12.58 -13.68 3.26
CA ASP A 11 -13.99 -13.24 3.15
C ASP A 11 -14.92 -13.90 4.16
N ASN A 12 -14.37 -14.66 5.11
CA ASN A 12 -15.07 -15.36 6.17
C ASN A 12 -14.20 -15.50 7.43
N GLU A 13 -14.84 -15.77 8.57
CA GLU A 13 -14.14 -15.86 9.86
C GLU A 13 -13.10 -17.00 9.91
N GLU A 14 -13.35 -18.12 9.27
CA GLU A 14 -12.44 -19.28 9.31
C GLU A 14 -11.07 -18.91 8.71
N THR A 15 -11.08 -18.30 7.55
CA THR A 15 -9.86 -17.87 6.86
C THR A 15 -9.17 -16.73 7.64
N LEU A 16 -9.94 -15.77 8.16
CA LEU A 16 -9.39 -14.68 8.99
C LEU A 16 -8.68 -15.24 10.23
N ARG A 17 -9.34 -16.11 10.98
CA ARG A 17 -8.77 -16.72 12.17
C ARG A 17 -7.49 -17.52 11.86
N TYR A 18 -7.49 -18.24 10.74
CA TYR A 18 -6.30 -18.96 10.28
C TYR A 18 -5.12 -18.01 10.07
N VAL A 19 -5.33 -16.89 9.35
CA VAL A 19 -4.26 -15.90 9.10
C VAL A 19 -3.74 -15.32 10.41
N LEU A 20 -4.63 -14.94 11.33
CA LEU A 20 -4.24 -14.37 12.61
C LEU A 20 -3.50 -15.36 13.49
N GLU A 21 -3.92 -16.62 13.53
CA GLU A 21 -3.25 -17.67 14.31
C GLU A 21 -1.86 -18.03 13.74
N GLU A 22 -1.71 -18.08 12.43
CA GLU A 22 -0.39 -18.24 11.79
C GLU A 22 0.51 -17.02 12.06
N GLY A 23 -0.10 -15.81 12.02
CA GLY A 23 0.59 -14.57 12.35
C GLY A 23 1.21 -14.56 13.75
N LYS A 24 0.52 -15.08 14.76
CA LYS A 24 1.04 -15.21 16.14
C LYS A 24 2.33 -16.03 16.26
N LYS A 25 2.59 -16.95 15.31
CA LYS A 25 3.78 -17.80 15.30
C LYS A 25 5.02 -17.10 14.79
N THR A 26 4.88 -15.92 14.18
CA THR A 26 5.99 -15.19 13.54
C THR A 26 6.86 -14.41 14.52
N GLY A 27 6.36 -14.16 15.74
CA GLY A 27 7.05 -13.37 16.76
C GLY A 27 6.87 -11.86 16.61
N ILE A 28 6.07 -11.40 15.62
CA ILE A 28 5.67 -10.01 15.43
C ILE A 28 4.14 -9.90 15.38
N HIS A 29 3.61 -8.68 15.52
CA HIS A 29 2.19 -8.45 15.35
C HIS A 29 1.80 -8.54 13.87
N VAL A 30 0.90 -9.46 13.54
CA VAL A 30 0.31 -9.60 12.21
C VAL A 30 -1.18 -9.37 12.31
N LEU A 31 -1.67 -8.37 11.59
CA LEU A 31 -3.08 -8.03 11.45
C LEU A 31 -3.50 -8.28 10.01
N SER A 32 -4.78 -8.51 9.78
CA SER A 32 -5.34 -8.70 8.45
C SER A 32 -6.60 -7.86 8.24
N CYS A 33 -6.71 -7.24 7.09
CA CYS A 33 -8.00 -6.82 6.56
C CYS A 33 -8.81 -8.06 6.14
N ALA A 34 -10.13 -7.91 6.13
CA ALA A 34 -11.04 -8.85 5.52
C ALA A 34 -11.62 -8.28 4.22
N ALA A 35 -12.22 -9.12 3.39
CA ALA A 35 -12.85 -8.71 2.15
C ALA A 35 -14.10 -7.85 2.40
N VAL A 36 -14.31 -6.83 1.57
CA VAL A 36 -15.55 -6.05 1.51
C VAL A 36 -16.66 -6.92 0.91
N SER A 37 -16.37 -7.57 -0.22
CA SER A 37 -17.35 -8.38 -0.94
C SER A 37 -17.02 -9.87 -0.89
N LYS A 38 -18.06 -10.71 -0.86
CA LYS A 38 -17.90 -12.17 -0.92
C LYS A 38 -17.24 -12.59 -2.22
N GLY A 39 -16.12 -13.29 -2.10
CA GLY A 39 -15.38 -13.79 -3.26
C GLY A 39 -14.79 -12.69 -4.15
N PHE A 40 -14.65 -11.46 -3.67
CA PHE A 40 -14.19 -10.28 -4.43
C PHE A 40 -15.04 -9.98 -5.68
N LYS A 41 -16.35 -10.22 -5.59
CA LYS A 41 -17.26 -10.05 -6.74
C LYS A 41 -17.89 -8.65 -6.84
N GLY A 42 -17.87 -7.88 -5.74
CA GLY A 42 -18.53 -6.57 -5.69
C GLY A 42 -20.06 -6.65 -5.78
N GLU A 43 -20.66 -7.78 -5.42
CA GLU A 43 -22.10 -8.04 -5.54
C GLU A 43 -22.80 -8.16 -4.17
N GLU A 44 -22.17 -8.81 -3.22
CA GLU A 44 -22.69 -9.05 -1.87
C GLU A 44 -21.65 -8.72 -0.81
N LEU A 45 -22.03 -7.95 0.22
CA LEU A 45 -21.16 -7.65 1.36
C LEU A 45 -20.86 -8.93 2.15
N THR A 46 -19.65 -8.99 2.68
CA THR A 46 -19.30 -9.95 3.72
C THR A 46 -20.05 -9.62 5.01
N ASP A 47 -20.01 -10.50 6.00
CA ASP A 47 -20.45 -10.18 7.37
C ASP A 47 -19.38 -9.30 8.06
N MET A 48 -19.39 -8.00 7.72
CA MET A 48 -18.38 -7.06 8.21
C MET A 48 -18.39 -6.98 9.75
N GLU A 49 -19.55 -7.01 10.39
CA GLU A 49 -19.65 -6.97 11.85
C GLU A 49 -19.06 -8.23 12.50
N GLY A 50 -19.40 -9.41 11.97
CA GLY A 50 -18.81 -10.68 12.43
C GLY A 50 -17.30 -10.75 12.20
N LEU A 51 -16.82 -10.27 11.07
CA LEU A 51 -15.39 -10.23 10.76
C LEU A 51 -14.61 -9.26 11.67
N LEU A 52 -15.16 -8.08 12.00
CA LEU A 52 -14.57 -7.18 13.00
C LEU A 52 -14.52 -7.83 14.38
N ALA A 53 -15.60 -8.49 14.79
CA ALA A 53 -15.63 -9.22 16.06
C ALA A 53 -14.61 -10.39 16.08
N ALA A 54 -14.30 -10.97 14.92
CA ALA A 54 -13.28 -12.01 14.76
C ALA A 54 -11.84 -11.46 14.71
N GLY A 55 -11.65 -10.12 14.62
CA GLY A 55 -10.36 -9.46 14.68
C GLY A 55 -9.84 -8.88 13.37
N ALA A 56 -10.70 -8.64 12.38
CA ALA A 56 -10.30 -7.90 11.18
C ALA A 56 -9.87 -6.47 11.55
N ALA A 57 -8.77 -6.00 10.97
CA ALA A 57 -8.28 -4.65 11.20
C ALA A 57 -9.03 -3.58 10.37
N GLY A 58 -9.59 -3.97 9.25
CA GLY A 58 -10.32 -3.16 8.30
C GLY A 58 -10.80 -4.02 7.14
N PHE A 59 -11.19 -3.40 6.03
CA PHE A 59 -11.74 -4.11 4.88
C PHE A 59 -11.08 -3.67 3.57
N THR A 60 -10.95 -4.61 2.63
CA THR A 60 -10.42 -4.33 1.29
C THR A 60 -10.74 -5.47 0.33
N ASP A 61 -11.03 -5.14 -0.93
CA ASP A 61 -10.97 -6.08 -2.05
C ASP A 61 -9.71 -5.81 -2.89
N ASP A 62 -8.57 -5.62 -2.23
CA ASP A 62 -7.29 -5.25 -2.83
C ASP A 62 -6.94 -6.02 -4.11
N GLY A 63 -6.50 -5.28 -5.13
CA GLY A 63 -6.25 -5.80 -6.48
C GLY A 63 -7.49 -5.97 -7.35
N ILE A 64 -8.70 -5.87 -6.78
CA ILE A 64 -9.98 -5.95 -7.51
C ILE A 64 -10.82 -4.71 -7.19
N PRO A 65 -10.82 -3.69 -8.07
CA PRO A 65 -11.58 -2.47 -7.82
C PRO A 65 -13.09 -2.73 -7.75
N LEU A 66 -13.75 -2.10 -6.81
CA LEU A 66 -15.21 -2.15 -6.67
C LEU A 66 -15.87 -1.19 -7.67
N MET A 67 -16.41 -1.73 -8.77
CA MET A 67 -16.89 -0.93 -9.90
C MET A 67 -18.31 -0.39 -9.72
N ASP A 68 -19.18 -1.13 -9.03
CA ASP A 68 -20.60 -0.76 -8.85
C ASP A 68 -20.77 0.32 -7.78
N GLY A 69 -21.12 1.53 -8.20
CA GLY A 69 -21.28 2.68 -7.29
C GLY A 69 -22.31 2.46 -6.18
N PRO A 70 -23.54 1.95 -6.45
CA PRO A 70 -24.52 1.57 -5.42
C PRO A 70 -23.97 0.56 -4.40
N PHE A 71 -23.18 -0.42 -4.85
CA PHE A 71 -22.54 -1.37 -3.94
C PHE A 71 -21.51 -0.67 -3.04
N VAL A 72 -20.66 0.20 -3.61
CA VAL A 72 -19.66 0.98 -2.86
C VAL A 72 -20.33 1.90 -1.83
N LEU A 73 -21.41 2.59 -2.22
CA LEU A 73 -22.20 3.41 -1.29
C LEU A 73 -22.66 2.58 -0.09
N LYS A 74 -23.28 1.43 -0.34
CA LYS A 74 -23.73 0.51 0.74
C LYS A 74 -22.57 0.01 1.61
N ALA A 75 -21.42 -0.31 1.01
CA ALA A 75 -20.22 -0.75 1.74
C ALA A 75 -19.70 0.36 2.66
N MET A 76 -19.65 1.60 2.17
CA MET A 76 -19.21 2.75 2.96
C MET A 76 -20.20 3.12 4.06
N GLU A 77 -21.53 3.05 3.83
CA GLU A 77 -22.55 3.22 4.87
C GLU A 77 -22.36 2.22 6.00
N GLU A 78 -22.10 0.95 5.67
CA GLU A 78 -21.84 -0.09 6.66
C GLU A 78 -20.51 0.14 7.40
N ALA A 79 -19.44 0.53 6.70
CA ALA A 79 -18.17 0.87 7.32
C ALA A 79 -18.29 2.06 8.29
N ALA A 80 -19.06 3.10 7.92
CA ALA A 80 -19.36 4.24 8.78
C ALA A 80 -20.13 3.80 10.03
N ARG A 81 -21.15 2.94 9.87
CA ARG A 81 -21.92 2.37 10.99
C ARG A 81 -21.05 1.60 11.98
N LEU A 82 -20.09 0.86 11.47
CA LEU A 82 -19.16 0.02 12.24
C LEU A 82 -17.92 0.78 12.73
N ASP A 83 -17.77 2.06 12.34
CA ASP A 83 -16.59 2.88 12.64
C ASP A 83 -15.27 2.19 12.25
N THR A 84 -15.23 1.62 11.04
CA THR A 84 -14.08 0.92 10.47
C THR A 84 -13.61 1.58 9.18
N VAL A 85 -12.46 1.14 8.64
CA VAL A 85 -11.87 1.64 7.39
C VAL A 85 -12.11 0.65 6.25
N ILE A 86 -12.36 1.19 5.05
CA ILE A 86 -12.21 0.44 3.80
C ILE A 86 -11.02 1.02 3.03
N SER A 87 -10.06 0.16 2.69
CA SER A 87 -8.93 0.50 1.81
C SER A 87 -9.26 0.06 0.38
N PHE A 88 -9.17 0.99 -0.57
CA PHE A 88 -9.57 0.78 -1.96
C PHE A 88 -8.39 0.73 -2.91
N HIS A 89 -8.34 -0.31 -3.74
CA HIS A 89 -7.49 -0.38 -4.92
C HIS A 89 -8.22 0.31 -6.08
N GLU A 90 -7.72 1.47 -6.48
CA GLU A 90 -8.44 2.38 -7.38
C GLU A 90 -7.91 2.29 -8.80
N GLU A 91 -8.36 1.31 -9.57
CA GLU A 91 -8.03 1.16 -10.98
C GLU A 91 -9.24 0.73 -11.80
N ASP A 92 -9.93 1.67 -12.45
CA ASP A 92 -11.06 1.36 -13.35
C ASP A 92 -10.60 0.54 -14.55
N LYS A 93 -10.92 -0.76 -14.51
CA LYS A 93 -10.53 -1.74 -15.53
C LYS A 93 -11.06 -1.41 -16.92
N SER A 94 -12.10 -0.58 -17.05
CA SER A 94 -12.67 -0.22 -18.34
C SER A 94 -11.71 0.63 -19.19
N PHE A 95 -10.78 1.33 -18.56
CA PHE A 95 -9.75 2.13 -19.23
C PHE A 95 -8.44 1.37 -19.49
N ILE A 96 -8.26 0.20 -18.86
CA ILE A 96 -7.00 -0.56 -18.89
C ILE A 96 -7.07 -1.65 -19.97
N ARG A 97 -6.01 -1.77 -20.78
CA ARG A 97 -5.84 -2.90 -21.70
C ARG A 97 -4.75 -3.85 -21.23
N GLU A 98 -3.58 -3.29 -20.93
CA GLU A 98 -2.46 -4.03 -20.33
C GLU A 98 -2.16 -3.44 -18.96
N ASN A 99 -2.23 -4.28 -17.93
CA ASN A 99 -2.05 -3.85 -16.55
C ASN A 99 -0.57 -3.73 -16.18
N GLY A 100 -0.28 -2.85 -15.21
CA GLY A 100 1.04 -2.74 -14.59
C GLY A 100 2.08 -1.92 -15.36
N ILE A 101 1.69 -1.25 -16.44
CA ILE A 101 2.52 -0.32 -17.20
C ILE A 101 1.74 0.96 -17.44
N ASN A 102 2.35 2.12 -17.18
CA ASN A 102 1.71 3.41 -17.46
C ASN A 102 1.40 3.56 -18.95
N HIS A 103 0.22 4.08 -19.28
CA HIS A 103 -0.12 4.49 -20.65
C HIS A 103 0.51 5.86 -20.91
N GLY A 104 1.60 5.87 -21.66
CA GLY A 104 2.40 7.06 -21.93
C GLY A 104 3.57 6.76 -22.87
N ALA A 105 4.62 7.57 -22.81
CA ALA A 105 5.76 7.49 -23.73
C ALA A 105 6.46 6.12 -23.71
N VAL A 106 6.61 5.52 -22.54
CA VAL A 106 7.27 4.19 -22.40
C VAL A 106 6.40 3.09 -23.00
N SER A 107 5.09 3.08 -22.73
CA SER A 107 4.17 2.08 -23.29
C SER A 107 4.07 2.19 -24.82
N ASP A 108 4.09 3.41 -25.35
CA ASP A 108 4.13 3.66 -26.80
C ASP A 108 5.41 3.10 -27.44
N GLN A 109 6.56 3.32 -26.80
CA GLN A 109 7.85 2.76 -27.24
C GLN A 109 7.85 1.22 -27.23
N LEU A 110 7.16 0.61 -26.25
CA LEU A 110 7.04 -0.84 -26.13
C LEU A 110 5.94 -1.43 -27.03
N GLY A 111 5.10 -0.60 -27.66
CA GLY A 111 3.95 -1.04 -28.44
C GLY A 111 2.84 -1.64 -27.57
N ILE A 112 2.73 -1.22 -26.31
CA ILE A 112 1.76 -1.71 -25.33
C ILE A 112 0.80 -0.57 -24.97
N TYR A 113 -0.51 -0.84 -24.93
CA TYR A 113 -1.46 0.12 -24.39
C TYR A 113 -1.57 -0.11 -22.86
N GLY A 114 -0.93 0.70 -22.07
CA GLY A 114 -0.87 0.53 -20.63
C GLY A 114 -2.16 0.94 -19.87
N SER A 115 -2.01 1.18 -18.57
CA SER A 115 -3.02 1.71 -17.66
C SER A 115 -2.89 3.23 -17.57
N PRO A 116 -3.84 4.02 -18.13
CA PRO A 116 -3.80 5.48 -18.02
C PRO A 116 -4.10 5.90 -16.57
N SER A 117 -3.56 7.05 -16.14
CA SER A 117 -3.85 7.62 -14.82
C SER A 117 -5.35 7.88 -14.60
N LEU A 118 -6.10 8.14 -15.68
CA LEU A 118 -7.56 8.27 -15.64
C LEU A 118 -8.25 7.06 -14.99
N ALA A 119 -7.69 5.86 -15.10
CA ALA A 119 -8.24 4.67 -14.46
C ALA A 119 -8.24 4.80 -12.92
N GLU A 120 -7.19 5.39 -12.35
CA GLU A 120 -7.09 5.68 -10.92
C GLU A 120 -7.90 6.92 -10.57
N ASP A 121 -7.70 8.03 -11.28
CA ASP A 121 -8.31 9.31 -10.99
C ASP A 121 -9.84 9.25 -10.94
N SER A 122 -10.47 8.47 -11.83
CA SER A 122 -11.93 8.36 -11.91
C SER A 122 -12.55 7.66 -10.70
N LEU A 123 -11.91 6.59 -10.20
CA LEU A 123 -12.39 5.87 -9.01
C LEU A 123 -12.08 6.66 -7.73
N VAL A 124 -10.89 7.24 -7.60
CA VAL A 124 -10.54 8.12 -6.47
C VAL A 124 -11.54 9.27 -6.36
N ALA A 125 -11.90 9.93 -7.49
CA ALA A 125 -12.90 10.99 -7.48
C ALA A 125 -14.27 10.50 -6.98
N ARG A 126 -14.74 9.35 -7.49
CA ARG A 126 -16.01 8.75 -7.10
C ARG A 126 -16.03 8.44 -5.60
N ASP A 127 -14.99 7.72 -5.12
CA ASP A 127 -15.00 7.17 -3.78
C ASP A 127 -14.74 8.23 -2.71
N CYS A 128 -13.96 9.26 -3.03
CA CYS A 128 -13.87 10.46 -2.21
C CYS A 128 -15.23 11.16 -2.02
N MET A 129 -16.06 11.23 -3.07
CA MET A 129 -17.39 11.86 -2.97
C MET A 129 -18.37 10.98 -2.20
N ILE A 130 -18.30 9.66 -2.34
CA ILE A 130 -19.13 8.74 -1.55
C ILE A 130 -18.71 8.78 -0.08
N ALA A 131 -17.41 8.85 0.23
CA ALA A 131 -16.92 9.02 1.59
C ALA A 131 -17.41 10.33 2.23
N LEU A 132 -17.43 11.44 1.47
CA LEU A 132 -17.98 12.70 1.94
C LEU A 132 -19.49 12.61 2.27
N GLU A 133 -20.27 11.91 1.47
CA GLU A 133 -21.71 11.73 1.66
C GLU A 133 -22.02 10.82 2.86
N THR A 134 -21.29 9.71 3.01
CA THR A 134 -21.54 8.69 4.03
C THR A 134 -20.88 8.96 5.38
N GLY A 135 -19.85 9.80 5.40
CA GLY A 135 -18.96 9.98 6.55
C GLY A 135 -18.07 8.76 6.83
N ALA A 136 -17.95 7.85 5.90
CA ALA A 136 -17.08 6.68 6.02
C ALA A 136 -15.61 7.09 6.01
N ARG A 137 -14.80 6.37 6.82
CA ARG A 137 -13.34 6.42 6.71
C ARG A 137 -12.90 5.51 5.58
N ILE A 138 -12.22 6.09 4.60
CA ILE A 138 -11.59 5.34 3.51
C ILE A 138 -10.09 5.58 3.44
N ASP A 139 -9.40 4.64 2.84
CA ASP A 139 -7.99 4.72 2.52
C ASP A 139 -7.79 4.42 1.04
N VAL A 140 -7.19 5.38 0.31
CA VAL A 140 -6.80 5.23 -1.08
C VAL A 140 -5.45 4.54 -1.12
N GLN A 141 -5.45 3.23 -1.44
CA GLN A 141 -4.23 2.42 -1.44
C GLN A 141 -3.26 2.87 -2.54
N HIS A 142 -1.96 2.78 -2.24
CA HIS A 142 -0.82 2.91 -3.18
C HIS A 142 -1.03 3.93 -4.32
N ILE A 143 -1.47 5.14 -3.97
CA ILE A 143 -1.73 6.22 -4.94
C ILE A 143 -0.54 6.45 -5.87
N SER A 144 -0.76 6.52 -7.16
CA SER A 144 0.29 6.65 -8.19
C SER A 144 0.16 7.90 -9.05
N SER A 145 -1.04 8.42 -9.26
CA SER A 145 -1.33 9.59 -10.07
C SER A 145 -1.24 10.89 -9.27
N GLY A 146 -0.58 11.89 -9.84
CA GLY A 146 -0.55 13.23 -9.26
C GLY A 146 -1.92 13.89 -9.18
N TYR A 147 -2.83 13.61 -10.13
CA TYR A 147 -4.19 14.14 -10.08
C TYR A 147 -5.02 13.49 -8.99
N SER A 148 -4.81 12.21 -8.71
CA SER A 148 -5.44 11.53 -7.56
C SER A 148 -5.03 12.19 -6.24
N VAL A 149 -3.78 12.68 -6.10
CA VAL A 149 -3.37 13.47 -4.92
C VAL A 149 -4.20 14.74 -4.79
N GLU A 150 -4.45 15.47 -5.89
CA GLU A 150 -5.28 16.67 -5.86
C GLU A 150 -6.75 16.35 -5.49
N LEU A 151 -7.29 15.25 -5.97
CA LEU A 151 -8.64 14.79 -5.62
C LEU A 151 -8.75 14.46 -4.12
N VAL A 152 -7.80 13.73 -3.55
CA VAL A 152 -7.73 13.47 -2.11
C VAL A 152 -7.60 14.77 -1.31
N ARG A 153 -6.74 15.71 -1.76
CA ARG A 153 -6.58 17.03 -1.12
C ARG A 153 -7.89 17.79 -1.10
N LEU A 154 -8.63 17.79 -2.21
CA LEU A 154 -9.94 18.43 -2.29
C LEU A 154 -10.95 17.75 -1.36
N ALA A 155 -11.03 16.44 -1.34
CA ALA A 155 -11.94 15.68 -0.49
C ALA A 155 -11.70 15.98 1.00
N LYS A 156 -10.44 15.96 1.45
CA LYS A 156 -10.05 16.34 2.82
C LYS A 156 -10.46 17.78 3.14
N LYS A 157 -10.25 18.71 2.21
CA LYS A 157 -10.66 20.12 2.39
C LYS A 157 -12.18 20.28 2.51
N LEU A 158 -12.96 19.41 1.88
CA LEU A 158 -14.41 19.38 1.98
C LEU A 158 -14.91 18.71 3.26
N GLY A 159 -14.02 18.01 4.00
CA GLY A 159 -14.33 17.39 5.29
C GLY A 159 -14.56 15.88 5.22
N ALA A 160 -14.23 15.21 4.11
CA ALA A 160 -14.27 13.76 4.02
C ALA A 160 -13.15 13.11 4.86
N ASP A 161 -13.43 12.00 5.53
CA ASP A 161 -12.45 11.19 6.28
C ASP A 161 -11.70 10.24 5.31
N VAL A 162 -10.91 10.87 4.41
CA VAL A 162 -10.11 10.18 3.40
C VAL A 162 -8.66 10.12 3.85
N TRP A 163 -8.10 8.95 3.86
CA TRP A 163 -6.68 8.69 4.02
C TRP A 163 -6.10 8.25 2.67
N ALA A 164 -4.81 8.43 2.47
CA ALA A 164 -4.13 7.98 1.27
C ALA A 164 -2.74 7.46 1.62
N GLU A 165 -2.33 6.42 0.93
CA GLU A 165 -1.01 5.84 1.07
C GLU A 165 -0.24 5.86 -0.24
N VAL A 166 1.10 5.88 -0.15
CA VAL A 166 1.99 5.76 -1.29
C VAL A 166 3.05 4.70 -1.01
N THR A 167 3.51 4.02 -2.04
CA THR A 167 4.57 3.02 -1.87
C THR A 167 5.97 3.62 -2.08
N PRO A 168 7.01 3.01 -1.48
CA PRO A 168 8.38 3.43 -1.72
C PRO A 168 8.79 3.41 -3.19
N HIS A 169 8.29 2.48 -3.98
CA HIS A 169 8.62 2.42 -5.40
C HIS A 169 7.97 3.55 -6.21
N HIS A 170 6.76 4.02 -5.86
CA HIS A 170 6.11 5.12 -6.56
C HIS A 170 6.76 6.49 -6.31
N PHE A 171 7.32 6.76 -5.12
CA PHE A 171 8.08 8.00 -4.93
C PHE A 171 9.56 7.91 -5.30
N THR A 172 10.05 6.71 -5.69
CA THR A 172 11.45 6.47 -6.08
C THR A 172 11.65 6.36 -7.57
N LEU A 173 10.77 5.64 -8.26
CA LEU A 173 10.90 5.24 -9.66
C LEU A 173 9.83 5.93 -10.53
N THR A 174 10.11 5.96 -11.83
CA THR A 174 9.19 6.44 -12.86
C THR A 174 8.96 5.35 -13.91
N GLU A 175 8.08 5.60 -14.90
CA GLU A 175 7.77 4.65 -15.98
C GLU A 175 8.99 4.19 -16.76
N GLU A 176 10.06 5.02 -16.84
CA GLU A 176 11.30 4.68 -17.50
C GLU A 176 12.01 3.47 -16.88
N ALA A 177 11.78 3.19 -15.60
CA ALA A 177 12.34 2.01 -14.94
C ALA A 177 11.92 0.70 -15.61
N VAL A 178 10.78 0.67 -16.32
CA VAL A 178 10.35 -0.50 -17.10
C VAL A 178 11.32 -0.82 -18.25
N LEU A 179 11.93 0.20 -18.87
CA LEU A 179 12.91 0.00 -19.93
C LEU A 179 14.22 -0.61 -19.42
N GLU A 180 14.59 -0.32 -18.18
CA GLU A 180 15.83 -0.81 -17.56
C GLU A 180 15.64 -2.15 -16.86
N HIS A 181 14.53 -2.31 -16.12
CA HIS A 181 14.30 -3.44 -15.21
C HIS A 181 13.21 -4.40 -15.70
N GLY A 182 12.51 -4.10 -16.80
CA GLY A 182 11.47 -4.96 -17.37
C GLY A 182 10.39 -5.29 -16.37
N THR A 183 10.12 -6.58 -16.21
CA THR A 183 9.07 -7.10 -15.32
C THR A 183 9.30 -6.78 -13.84
N LEU A 184 10.54 -6.51 -13.41
CA LEU A 184 10.86 -6.08 -12.04
C LEU A 184 10.43 -4.63 -11.76
N ALA A 185 10.02 -3.86 -12.78
CA ALA A 185 9.42 -2.55 -12.66
C ALA A 185 7.93 -2.53 -13.05
N LYS A 186 7.32 -3.70 -13.24
CA LYS A 186 5.88 -3.85 -13.48
C LYS A 186 5.13 -3.81 -12.17
N MET A 187 4.33 -2.75 -11.96
CA MET A 187 3.55 -2.47 -10.74
C MET A 187 2.07 -2.30 -11.04
N ASN A 188 1.22 -2.45 -10.04
CA ASN A 188 -0.22 -2.21 -10.13
C ASN A 188 -0.74 -1.50 -8.89
N PRO A 189 -1.03 -0.17 -8.98
CA PRO A 189 -0.97 0.71 -10.16
C PRO A 189 0.46 0.89 -10.68
N PRO A 190 0.63 1.27 -11.97
CA PRO A 190 1.95 1.37 -12.58
C PRO A 190 2.78 2.54 -12.06
N LEU A 191 4.10 2.44 -12.22
CA LEU A 191 5.00 3.58 -12.08
C LEU A 191 4.62 4.63 -13.13
N ARG A 192 4.45 5.88 -12.70
CA ARG A 192 3.98 6.99 -13.53
C ARG A 192 5.14 7.90 -13.99
N THR A 193 4.78 9.06 -14.47
CA THR A 193 5.75 10.07 -14.96
C THR A 193 6.51 10.72 -13.79
N GLU A 194 7.59 11.42 -14.11
CA GLU A 194 8.32 12.24 -13.13
C GLU A 194 7.44 13.33 -12.51
N LEU A 195 6.50 13.90 -13.27
CA LEU A 195 5.54 14.87 -12.73
C LEU A 195 4.68 14.24 -11.64
N ASP A 196 4.14 13.04 -11.89
CA ASP A 196 3.35 12.31 -10.88
C ASP A 196 4.19 12.03 -9.64
N ARG A 197 5.42 11.52 -9.81
CA ARG A 197 6.35 11.27 -8.70
C ARG A 197 6.59 12.51 -7.85
N GLN A 198 6.78 13.67 -8.47
CA GLN A 198 6.97 14.93 -7.74
C GLN A 198 5.68 15.35 -6.99
N MET A 199 4.50 15.11 -7.58
CA MET A 199 3.23 15.40 -6.92
C MET A 199 2.96 14.46 -5.74
N LEU A 200 3.36 13.19 -5.82
CA LEU A 200 3.32 12.26 -4.69
C LEU A 200 4.22 12.75 -3.53
N ILE A 201 5.46 13.17 -3.82
CA ILE A 201 6.39 13.72 -2.82
C ILE A 201 5.80 15.00 -2.20
N ALA A 202 5.19 15.88 -3.01
CA ALA A 202 4.51 17.07 -2.51
C ALA A 202 3.33 16.72 -1.60
N GLY A 203 2.54 15.71 -1.96
CA GLY A 203 1.43 15.20 -1.14
C GLY A 203 1.89 14.58 0.19
N LEU A 204 3.03 13.89 0.20
CA LEU A 204 3.65 13.43 1.45
C LEU A 204 4.08 14.61 2.33
N LYS A 205 4.68 15.65 1.72
CA LYS A 205 5.19 16.81 2.43
C LYS A 205 4.08 17.68 3.05
N ASP A 206 2.98 17.89 2.36
CA ASP A 206 1.88 18.73 2.83
C ASP A 206 0.83 17.99 3.67
N GLY A 207 0.98 16.66 3.82
CA GLY A 207 0.08 15.82 4.61
C GLY A 207 -1.19 15.39 3.86
N THR A 208 -1.26 15.58 2.56
CA THR A 208 -2.34 15.01 1.72
C THR A 208 -2.24 13.50 1.67
N ILE A 209 -1.01 12.96 1.53
CA ILE A 209 -0.72 11.54 1.67
C ILE A 209 -0.28 11.28 3.11
N ASP A 210 -1.00 10.40 3.78
CA ASP A 210 -0.87 10.14 5.22
C ASP A 210 0.14 9.06 5.55
N LEU A 211 0.24 8.03 4.71
CA LEU A 211 0.94 6.78 5.02
C LEU A 211 1.93 6.39 3.92
N ILE A 212 2.90 5.59 4.33
CA ILE A 212 3.79 4.86 3.41
C ILE A 212 3.53 3.37 3.65
N ALA A 213 2.96 2.70 2.63
CA ALA A 213 2.73 1.27 2.61
C ALA A 213 3.63 0.60 1.57
N THR A 214 3.96 -0.66 1.74
CA THR A 214 4.98 -1.30 0.91
C THR A 214 4.44 -1.96 -0.35
N ASP A 215 3.18 -2.35 -0.35
CA ASP A 215 2.61 -3.24 -1.37
C ASP A 215 3.54 -4.43 -1.65
N HIS A 216 3.98 -5.12 -0.56
CA HIS A 216 4.92 -6.23 -0.65
C HIS A 216 4.28 -7.42 -1.35
N ALA A 217 4.65 -7.64 -2.61
CA ALA A 217 4.11 -8.68 -3.49
C ALA A 217 5.23 -9.62 -3.99
N PRO A 218 5.59 -10.65 -3.22
CA PRO A 218 6.62 -11.61 -3.60
C PRO A 218 6.13 -12.52 -4.74
N HIS A 219 6.94 -12.60 -5.79
CA HIS A 219 6.75 -13.49 -6.95
C HIS A 219 7.99 -14.31 -7.20
N SER A 220 7.82 -15.54 -7.72
CA SER A 220 8.95 -16.37 -8.08
C SER A 220 9.70 -15.80 -9.29
N LYS A 221 10.96 -16.24 -9.46
CA LYS A 221 11.74 -15.86 -10.61
C LYS A 221 11.06 -16.30 -11.92
N GLU A 222 10.52 -17.50 -11.93
CA GLU A 222 9.81 -18.08 -13.09
C GLU A 222 8.58 -17.27 -13.50
N GLU A 223 7.89 -16.69 -12.53
CA GLU A 223 6.76 -15.79 -12.79
C GLU A 223 7.21 -14.47 -13.37
N LYS A 224 8.30 -13.91 -12.88
CA LYS A 224 8.87 -12.63 -13.36
C LYS A 224 9.67 -12.75 -14.66
N ASP A 225 10.16 -13.93 -15.01
CA ASP A 225 10.89 -14.19 -16.27
C ASP A 225 9.97 -14.30 -17.52
N LYS A 226 8.65 -14.14 -17.35
CA LYS A 226 7.68 -14.13 -18.44
C LYS A 226 7.74 -12.81 -19.24
N PRO A 227 7.13 -12.77 -20.46
CA PRO A 227 6.94 -11.52 -21.17
C PRO A 227 6.25 -10.45 -20.31
N LEU A 228 6.55 -9.18 -20.57
CA LEU A 228 6.05 -8.06 -19.77
C LEU A 228 4.52 -8.03 -19.65
N THR A 229 3.79 -8.45 -20.68
CA THR A 229 2.31 -8.54 -20.69
C THR A 229 1.76 -9.72 -19.89
N GLU A 230 2.59 -10.75 -19.61
CA GLU A 230 2.15 -11.97 -18.93
C GLU A 230 2.64 -12.08 -17.48
N ALA A 231 3.76 -11.42 -17.16
CA ALA A 231 4.32 -11.43 -15.82
C ALA A 231 3.38 -10.76 -14.82
N PRO A 232 3.26 -11.27 -13.58
CA PRO A 232 2.50 -10.60 -12.55
C PRO A 232 3.12 -9.25 -12.17
N SER A 233 2.29 -8.30 -11.79
CA SER A 233 2.69 -7.02 -11.21
C SER A 233 3.14 -7.17 -9.76
N GLY A 234 3.97 -6.24 -9.28
CA GLY A 234 4.41 -6.18 -7.90
C GLY A 234 5.84 -6.62 -7.65
N ILE A 235 6.38 -6.13 -6.54
CA ILE A 235 7.74 -6.40 -6.05
C ILE A 235 7.75 -6.62 -4.54
N ILE A 236 8.87 -7.18 -4.03
CA ILE A 236 9.11 -7.14 -2.58
C ILE A 236 9.46 -5.72 -2.14
N GLY A 237 8.95 -5.28 -1.00
CA GLY A 237 9.12 -3.88 -0.54
C GLY A 237 9.45 -3.72 0.94
N LEU A 238 9.20 -4.73 1.81
CA LEU A 238 9.34 -4.58 3.26
C LEU A 238 10.75 -4.19 3.69
N GLU A 239 11.77 -4.82 3.11
CA GLU A 239 13.16 -4.67 3.56
C GLU A 239 13.86 -3.42 2.99
N THR A 240 13.31 -2.83 1.93
CA THR A 240 13.87 -1.64 1.26
C THR A 240 13.16 -0.33 1.64
N ALA A 241 11.97 -0.41 2.24
CA ALA A 241 11.08 0.73 2.46
C ALA A 241 11.73 1.85 3.30
N LEU A 242 12.37 1.50 4.43
CA LEU A 242 13.03 2.48 5.30
C LEU A 242 14.16 3.21 4.57
N SER A 243 15.02 2.45 3.88
CA SER A 243 16.16 3.02 3.16
C SER A 243 15.70 3.93 2.02
N LEU A 244 14.70 3.52 1.24
CA LEU A 244 14.13 4.36 0.19
C LEU A 244 13.49 5.64 0.76
N GLY A 245 12.79 5.55 1.88
CA GLY A 245 12.25 6.71 2.59
C GLY A 245 13.36 7.67 3.04
N ILE A 246 14.45 7.17 3.61
CA ILE A 246 15.59 7.99 4.00
C ILE A 246 16.24 8.64 2.78
N GLU A 247 16.51 7.89 1.72
CA GLU A 247 17.20 8.38 0.53
C GLU A 247 16.39 9.37 -0.29
N GLN A 248 15.08 9.11 -0.46
CA GLN A 248 14.24 9.89 -1.37
C GLN A 248 13.49 11.03 -0.66
N LEU A 249 13.27 10.93 0.64
CA LEU A 249 12.44 11.89 1.36
C LEU A 249 13.24 12.67 2.42
N VAL A 250 14.07 11.98 3.24
CA VAL A 250 14.78 12.64 4.34
C VAL A 250 16.03 13.36 3.84
N LYS A 251 16.92 12.68 3.13
CA LYS A 251 18.18 13.28 2.64
C LYS A 251 17.97 14.50 1.73
N PRO A 252 16.99 14.50 0.80
CA PRO A 252 16.68 15.68 0.00
C PRO A 252 15.97 16.81 0.79
N GLY A 253 15.54 16.55 2.03
CA GLY A 253 14.84 17.52 2.87
C GLY A 253 13.37 17.71 2.55
N HIS A 254 12.72 16.71 1.95
CA HIS A 254 11.28 16.69 1.76
C HIS A 254 10.54 16.42 3.06
N LEU A 255 11.04 15.51 3.89
CA LEU A 255 10.57 15.19 5.23
C LEU A 255 11.72 15.18 6.22
N SER A 256 11.45 15.47 7.48
CA SER A 256 12.35 15.10 8.58
C SER A 256 12.26 13.58 8.84
N LEU A 257 13.25 13.01 9.54
CA LEU A 257 13.21 11.60 9.93
C LEU A 257 11.99 11.27 10.79
N LEU A 258 11.58 12.20 11.67
CA LEU A 258 10.39 12.00 12.52
C LEU A 258 9.10 11.98 11.70
N GLU A 259 8.95 12.84 10.69
CA GLU A 259 7.79 12.82 9.77
C GLU A 259 7.76 11.55 8.93
N LEU A 260 8.94 11.03 8.51
CA LEU A 260 8.99 9.72 7.85
C LEU A 260 8.48 8.60 8.78
N MET A 261 8.92 8.60 10.05
CA MET A 261 8.46 7.62 11.05
C MET A 261 6.97 7.76 11.35
N GLU A 262 6.44 8.99 11.38
CA GLU A 262 5.00 9.22 11.53
C GLU A 262 4.21 8.53 10.40
N LYS A 263 4.64 8.68 9.16
CA LYS A 263 3.98 8.09 7.99
C LYS A 263 4.13 6.57 7.89
N MET A 264 5.19 6.00 8.42
CA MET A 264 5.44 4.56 8.40
C MET A 264 4.91 3.82 9.64
N SER A 265 4.56 4.52 10.72
CA SER A 265 4.24 3.90 11.99
C SER A 265 3.00 4.51 12.66
N LEU A 266 3.04 5.79 13.06
CA LEU A 266 1.97 6.40 13.85
C LEU A 266 0.68 6.58 13.04
N ASN A 267 0.77 7.03 11.80
CA ASN A 267 -0.41 7.23 10.95
C ASN A 267 -1.08 5.91 10.56
N PRO A 268 -0.38 4.83 10.16
CA PRO A 268 -0.99 3.51 10.03
C PRO A 268 -1.70 3.05 11.31
N ALA A 269 -1.10 3.27 12.49
CA ALA A 269 -1.73 2.94 13.75
C ALA A 269 -3.02 3.74 13.99
N ARG A 270 -3.04 5.03 13.65
CA ARG A 270 -4.24 5.89 13.73
C ARG A 270 -5.35 5.43 12.77
N LEU A 271 -5.00 5.09 11.52
CA LEU A 271 -5.95 4.61 10.52
C LEU A 271 -6.71 3.38 11.01
N TYR A 272 -5.97 2.39 11.52
CA TYR A 272 -6.51 1.13 12.02
C TYR A 272 -6.87 1.15 13.51
N LYS A 273 -6.83 2.33 14.18
CA LYS A 273 -7.16 2.53 15.60
C LYS A 273 -6.37 1.62 16.55
N LEU A 274 -5.10 1.40 16.25
CA LEU A 274 -4.21 0.58 17.05
C LEU A 274 -3.54 1.42 18.15
N ASP A 275 -3.39 0.86 19.35
CA ASP A 275 -2.68 1.51 20.46
C ASP A 275 -1.17 1.25 20.39
N CYS A 276 -0.56 1.67 19.28
CA CYS A 276 0.87 1.53 19.01
C CYS A 276 1.40 2.72 18.18
N GLY A 277 2.61 2.58 17.60
CA GLY A 277 3.21 3.58 16.70
C GLY A 277 3.84 4.78 17.43
N ARG A 278 3.94 4.76 18.75
CA ARG A 278 4.55 5.83 19.56
C ARG A 278 5.38 5.26 20.71
N ILE A 279 6.40 5.99 21.12
CA ILE A 279 7.19 5.68 22.30
C ILE A 279 6.63 6.50 23.45
N CYS A 280 6.03 5.85 24.45
CA CYS A 280 5.57 6.49 25.68
C CYS A 280 5.64 5.52 26.86
N GLU A 281 5.69 6.07 28.07
CA GLU A 281 5.71 5.28 29.29
C GLU A 281 4.46 4.42 29.42
N GLY A 282 4.62 3.13 29.70
CA GLY A 282 3.54 2.16 29.83
C GLY A 282 3.06 1.53 28.51
N ALA A 283 3.54 1.98 27.35
CA ALA A 283 3.25 1.35 26.07
C ALA A 283 4.02 0.03 25.89
N PRO A 284 3.53 -0.89 25.04
CA PRO A 284 4.31 -2.05 24.61
C PRO A 284 5.67 -1.63 24.05
N ALA A 285 6.72 -2.40 24.35
CA ALA A 285 8.05 -2.16 23.82
C ALA A 285 8.19 -2.76 22.41
N ASP A 286 7.50 -2.16 21.44
CA ASP A 286 7.59 -2.47 20.02
C ASP A 286 8.46 -1.39 19.38
N LEU A 287 9.73 -1.73 19.13
CA LEU A 287 10.76 -0.76 18.78
C LEU A 287 11.57 -1.24 17.58
N VAL A 288 12.00 -0.31 16.75
CA VAL A 288 13.06 -0.52 15.77
C VAL A 288 14.25 0.38 16.11
N ILE A 289 15.47 -0.18 16.08
CA ILE A 289 16.72 0.56 16.21
C ILE A 289 17.42 0.46 14.87
N PHE A 290 17.76 1.60 14.28
CA PHE A 290 18.45 1.66 12.99
C PHE A 290 19.49 2.79 12.97
N ASP A 291 20.46 2.67 12.07
CA ASP A 291 21.42 3.75 11.77
C ASP A 291 21.01 4.38 10.43
N GLU A 292 20.65 5.66 10.48
CA GLU A 292 20.20 6.41 9.30
C GLU A 292 21.32 6.68 8.27
N ASN A 293 22.58 6.50 8.66
CA ASN A 293 23.76 6.81 7.84
C ASN A 293 24.49 5.55 7.35
N GLU A 294 24.27 4.39 7.99
CA GLU A 294 24.93 3.15 7.61
C GLU A 294 24.46 2.70 6.22
N THR A 295 25.41 2.32 5.37
CA THR A 295 25.11 1.77 4.04
C THR A 295 25.14 0.25 4.06
N TRP A 296 24.27 -0.35 3.26
CA TRP A 296 24.18 -1.80 3.07
C TRP A 296 23.84 -2.11 1.62
N THR A 297 24.10 -3.32 1.16
CA THR A 297 23.75 -3.75 -0.19
C THR A 297 22.47 -4.59 -0.17
N ALA A 298 21.52 -4.27 -1.01
CA ALA A 298 20.25 -5.00 -1.14
C ALA A 298 20.45 -6.27 -1.99
N ASP A 299 21.20 -7.25 -1.50
CA ASP A 299 21.55 -8.48 -2.20
C ASP A 299 21.06 -9.76 -1.52
N GLN A 300 20.62 -9.67 -0.26
CA GLN A 300 20.06 -10.76 0.52
C GLN A 300 18.77 -10.30 1.19
N PHE A 301 17.71 -11.08 1.03
CA PHE A 301 16.40 -10.79 1.58
C PHE A 301 15.92 -11.96 2.46
N ALA A 302 15.23 -11.64 3.55
CA ALA A 302 14.51 -12.61 4.36
C ALA A 302 13.25 -13.11 3.64
N SER A 303 12.69 -12.31 2.73
CA SER A 303 11.62 -12.73 1.82
C SER A 303 12.03 -13.97 1.03
N LYS A 304 11.07 -14.89 0.79
CA LYS A 304 11.28 -16.07 -0.06
C LYS A 304 11.52 -15.71 -1.54
N ALA A 305 11.18 -14.49 -1.94
CA ALA A 305 11.37 -13.96 -3.28
C ALA A 305 12.38 -12.81 -3.24
N SER A 306 12.96 -12.52 -4.41
CA SER A 306 13.92 -11.43 -4.62
C SER A 306 13.53 -10.53 -5.82
N ASN A 307 12.24 -10.51 -6.16
CA ASN A 307 11.72 -9.74 -7.28
C ASN A 307 11.68 -8.24 -6.94
N THR A 308 12.79 -7.57 -7.18
CA THR A 308 12.92 -6.12 -6.95
C THR A 308 13.92 -5.49 -7.95
N PRO A 309 13.66 -4.26 -8.45
CA PRO A 309 14.62 -3.53 -9.28
C PRO A 309 15.79 -2.97 -8.45
N PHE A 310 15.72 -3.07 -7.13
CA PHE A 310 16.76 -2.58 -6.21
C PHE A 310 17.83 -3.63 -5.89
N LEU A 311 17.77 -4.82 -6.46
CA LEU A 311 18.74 -5.87 -6.21
C LEU A 311 20.17 -5.40 -6.55
N GLY A 312 21.11 -5.58 -5.60
CA GLY A 312 22.50 -5.17 -5.73
C GLY A 312 22.76 -3.67 -5.51
N ARG A 313 21.72 -2.86 -5.27
CA ARG A 313 21.86 -1.43 -4.99
C ARG A 313 22.45 -1.21 -3.61
N SER A 314 23.40 -0.27 -3.50
CA SER A 314 23.83 0.26 -2.20
C SER A 314 22.75 1.22 -1.68
N MET A 315 22.27 0.96 -0.50
CA MET A 315 21.19 1.71 0.16
C MET A 315 21.67 2.28 1.48
N THR A 316 21.04 3.36 1.94
CA THR A 316 21.36 4.01 3.21
C THR A 316 20.22 3.89 4.20
N GLY A 317 20.57 3.64 5.46
CA GLY A 317 19.62 3.38 6.54
C GLY A 317 19.51 1.88 6.78
N LYS A 318 20.10 1.40 7.89
CA LYS A 318 20.16 -0.02 8.21
C LYS A 318 19.53 -0.32 9.55
N VAL A 319 18.55 -1.23 9.56
CA VAL A 319 17.95 -1.73 10.79
C VAL A 319 18.97 -2.60 11.53
N LYS A 320 19.17 -2.31 12.82
CA LYS A 320 20.08 -3.05 13.71
C LYS A 320 19.32 -4.00 14.63
N TYR A 321 18.18 -3.58 15.14
CA TYR A 321 17.33 -4.38 16.00
C TYR A 321 15.85 -4.13 15.70
N THR A 322 15.06 -5.19 15.75
CA THR A 322 13.61 -5.12 15.89
C THR A 322 13.22 -5.80 17.20
N ILE A 323 12.43 -5.09 18.00
CA ILE A 323 11.95 -5.52 19.30
C ILE A 323 10.44 -5.58 19.24
N CYS A 324 9.84 -6.69 19.62
CA CYS A 324 8.39 -6.88 19.70
C CYS A 324 8.04 -7.37 21.10
N GLU A 325 7.13 -6.68 21.77
CA GLU A 325 6.75 -6.95 23.16
C GLU A 325 7.96 -7.10 24.11
N GLY A 326 8.96 -6.27 23.92
CA GLY A 326 10.19 -6.27 24.72
C GLY A 326 11.18 -7.40 24.40
N LYS A 327 10.91 -8.22 23.38
CA LYS A 327 11.81 -9.29 22.92
C LYS A 327 12.52 -8.88 21.63
N VAL A 328 13.82 -9.08 21.54
CA VAL A 328 14.57 -8.92 20.30
C VAL A 328 14.15 -10.04 19.34
N VAL A 329 13.51 -9.67 18.22
CA VAL A 329 13.05 -10.60 17.17
C VAL A 329 13.92 -10.56 15.92
N TYR A 330 14.71 -9.50 15.77
CA TYR A 330 15.74 -9.37 14.73
C TYR A 330 16.95 -8.61 15.30
N GLN A 331 18.13 -9.06 14.90
CA GLN A 331 19.41 -8.39 15.15
C GLN A 331 20.29 -8.58 13.91
N ASP A 332 20.90 -7.45 13.44
CA ASP A 332 21.88 -7.41 12.34
C ASP A 332 23.21 -8.03 12.76
#